data_80444016d8a2e5097b846afdbb650fd5
#
_entry.id   80444016d8a2e5097b846afdbb650fd5
#
_cell.length_a   1.000
_cell.length_b   1.000
_cell.length_c   1.000
_cell.angle_alpha   90.00
_cell.angle_beta   90.00
_cell.angle_gamma   90.00
#
_symmetry.space_group_name_H-M   'P 1'
#
loop_
_entity.id
_entity.type
_entity.pdbx_description
1 polymer ?
#
loop_
_entity_poly.entity_id
_entity_poly.type
_entity_poly.pdbx_seq_one_letter_code
_entity_poly.pdbx_strand_id
1 'polypeptide(L)'
;MSRSDREVMKLQTKIPLLKQSNNLIDYHSKILLLGSCFVENIGEKLEYFKFQNTINPFGILFHPKAIEILIENAINAKKNTEDDIFFHHERWHCFDAHSKLSDPSKNSLIEELNKQTRLTTQQLNDSTHIIITLGTAWVYKFLEHNQIVANCHKVPQKQFKKELLSIGEIASSLENNERQIRSINPKVQFIYTVSPVRHLKDGFIENTLSKSHLITAIHQFKNQKSKIDNHQSFYFPSYEIMMDELRDYRFYDEDMIHPNNTAINYIWKKFQQVWISSEAIQTMDGVNTIQKGMLHKLFNPNSKLHQQFIQDLESKKTQIKKEFSHITF
;
A
#
# COMPACT_ATOMS: atom_id res chain seq x y z
N MET A 1 -0.44 6.59 -55.47
CA MET A 1 -1.07 7.04 -54.22
C MET A 1 -0.64 6.06 -53.15
N SER A 2 0.26 6.48 -52.31
CA SER A 2 0.82 5.66 -51.19
C SER A 2 -0.25 5.35 -50.17
N ARG A 3 -0.21 4.13 -49.61
CA ARG A 3 -0.99 3.75 -48.46
C ARG A 3 -0.43 4.51 -47.23
N SER A 4 -0.78 5.78 -47.10
CA SER A 4 -0.42 6.59 -45.95
C SER A 4 -1.39 6.27 -44.81
N ASP A 5 -0.80 5.83 -43.75
CA ASP A 5 -1.21 5.99 -42.33
C ASP A 5 -2.73 5.95 -42.06
N ARG A 6 -3.26 4.74 -41.94
CA ARG A 6 -4.45 4.54 -41.14
C ARG A 6 -4.08 4.87 -39.70
N GLU A 7 -4.40 6.08 -39.27
CA GLU A 7 -4.34 6.45 -37.87
C GLU A 7 -5.13 5.41 -37.06
N VAL A 8 -4.43 4.60 -36.30
CA VAL A 8 -5.08 3.58 -35.46
C VAL A 8 -5.95 4.33 -34.45
N MET A 9 -7.26 4.18 -34.57
CA MET A 9 -8.20 4.79 -33.64
C MET A 9 -7.85 4.37 -32.21
N LYS A 10 -7.48 5.33 -31.38
CA LYS A 10 -7.17 5.10 -29.96
C LYS A 10 -8.47 5.10 -29.17
N LEU A 11 -8.87 3.94 -28.67
CA LEU A 11 -10.08 3.77 -27.87
C LEU A 11 -9.87 3.97 -26.35
N GLN A 12 -8.71 4.46 -25.96
CA GLN A 12 -8.32 4.66 -24.55
C GLN A 12 -7.54 5.97 -24.43
N THR A 13 -7.89 6.77 -23.43
CA THR A 13 -7.08 7.90 -22.97
C THR A 13 -6.08 7.40 -21.93
N LYS A 14 -4.80 7.70 -22.11
CA LYS A 14 -3.74 7.30 -21.19
C LYS A 14 -3.28 8.47 -20.35
N ILE A 15 -3.18 8.27 -19.04
CA ILE A 15 -2.57 9.24 -18.13
C ILE A 15 -1.07 9.28 -18.41
N PRO A 16 -0.51 10.45 -18.75
CA PRO A 16 0.92 10.58 -18.99
C PRO A 16 1.67 10.48 -17.64
N LEU A 17 2.47 9.44 -17.50
CA LEU A 17 3.32 9.23 -16.32
C LEU A 17 4.76 9.37 -16.72
N LEU A 18 5.51 10.19 -15.98
CA LEU A 18 6.95 10.36 -16.15
C LEU A 18 7.68 9.41 -15.19
N LYS A 19 8.70 8.74 -15.69
CA LYS A 19 9.61 7.96 -14.85
C LYS A 19 10.32 8.88 -13.87
N GLN A 20 10.43 8.46 -12.61
CA GLN A 20 11.19 9.20 -11.62
C GLN A 20 12.69 9.20 -12.02
N SER A 21 13.34 10.35 -11.83
CA SER A 21 14.75 10.51 -12.17
C SER A 21 15.69 10.07 -11.05
N ASN A 22 15.22 10.12 -9.80
CA ASN A 22 16.02 9.85 -8.61
C ASN A 22 15.27 8.92 -7.66
N ASN A 23 16.03 8.22 -6.81
CA ASN A 23 15.50 7.37 -5.75
C ASN A 23 14.48 6.35 -6.27
N LEU A 24 14.83 5.67 -7.37
CA LEU A 24 14.05 4.55 -7.88
C LEU A 24 14.12 3.36 -6.92
N ILE A 25 13.05 2.60 -6.87
CA ILE A 25 12.97 1.36 -6.11
C ILE A 25 13.81 0.29 -6.83
N ASP A 26 14.70 -0.35 -6.06
CA ASP A 26 15.52 -1.48 -6.46
C ASP A 26 15.52 -2.59 -5.40
N TYR A 27 16.33 -3.62 -5.56
CA TYR A 27 16.41 -4.74 -4.61
C TYR A 27 17.13 -4.41 -3.29
N HIS A 28 17.78 -3.26 -3.18
CA HIS A 28 18.34 -2.75 -1.92
C HIS A 28 17.34 -1.87 -1.17
N SER A 29 16.27 -1.49 -1.83
CA SER A 29 15.22 -0.65 -1.25
C SER A 29 14.43 -1.41 -0.19
N LYS A 30 14.19 -0.77 0.95
CA LYS A 30 13.29 -1.24 2.02
C LYS A 30 12.01 -0.43 1.95
N ILE A 31 10.88 -1.08 1.77
CA ILE A 31 9.61 -0.45 1.44
C ILE A 31 8.60 -0.70 2.57
N LEU A 32 8.10 0.36 3.18
CA LEU A 32 6.96 0.28 4.09
C LEU A 32 5.68 0.69 3.35
N LEU A 33 4.68 -0.18 3.38
CA LEU A 33 3.38 0.08 2.77
C LEU A 33 2.31 0.21 3.86
N LEU A 34 1.61 1.35 3.87
CA LEU A 34 0.56 1.66 4.83
C LEU A 34 -0.72 2.08 4.10
N GLY A 35 -1.87 1.66 4.60
CA GLY A 35 -3.14 2.19 4.12
C GLY A 35 -4.23 1.17 3.85
N SER A 36 -5.03 1.43 2.80
CA SER A 36 -6.19 0.65 2.42
C SER A 36 -5.84 -0.72 1.83
N CYS A 37 -6.84 -1.58 1.64
CA CYS A 37 -6.68 -2.91 1.03
C CYS A 37 -5.95 -2.87 -0.34
N PHE A 38 -6.02 -1.79 -1.09
CA PHE A 38 -5.30 -1.68 -2.36
C PHE A 38 -3.77 -1.72 -2.17
N VAL A 39 -3.24 -1.23 -1.04
CA VAL A 39 -1.79 -1.31 -0.78
C VAL A 39 -1.32 -2.75 -0.63
N GLU A 40 -2.18 -3.65 -0.15
CA GLU A 40 -1.87 -5.07 -0.04
C GLU A 40 -1.65 -5.68 -1.43
N ASN A 41 -2.46 -5.32 -2.44
CA ASN A 41 -2.26 -5.78 -3.82
C ASN A 41 -0.89 -5.36 -4.40
N ILE A 42 -0.44 -4.14 -4.12
CA ILE A 42 0.90 -3.68 -4.55
C ILE A 42 1.99 -4.38 -3.74
N GLY A 43 1.78 -4.56 -2.45
CA GLY A 43 2.67 -5.29 -1.56
C GLY A 43 2.86 -6.75 -2.00
N GLU A 44 1.78 -7.46 -2.32
CA GLU A 44 1.83 -8.83 -2.86
C GLU A 44 2.63 -8.92 -4.18
N LYS A 45 2.57 -7.89 -5.04
CA LYS A 45 3.43 -7.82 -6.22
C LYS A 45 4.90 -7.66 -5.84
N LEU A 46 5.20 -6.79 -4.89
CA LEU A 46 6.57 -6.63 -4.38
C LEU A 46 7.09 -7.93 -3.75
N GLU A 47 6.28 -8.61 -2.94
CA GLU A 47 6.60 -9.93 -2.36
C GLU A 47 6.83 -11.00 -3.42
N TYR A 48 5.94 -11.08 -4.44
CA TYR A 48 6.11 -11.98 -5.57
C TYR A 48 7.46 -11.79 -6.26
N PHE A 49 7.84 -10.55 -6.47
CA PHE A 49 9.13 -10.20 -7.06
C PHE A 49 10.29 -10.14 -6.05
N LYS A 50 10.07 -10.51 -4.80
CA LYS A 50 11.10 -10.63 -3.74
C LYS A 50 11.76 -9.31 -3.33
N PHE A 51 11.09 -8.18 -3.47
CA PHE A 51 11.52 -6.92 -2.86
C PHE A 51 11.40 -6.98 -1.34
N GLN A 52 12.27 -6.23 -0.64
CA GLN A 52 12.16 -6.08 0.80
C GLN A 52 11.02 -5.12 1.13
N ASN A 53 9.93 -5.66 1.67
CA ASN A 53 8.77 -4.84 2.01
C ASN A 53 8.11 -5.29 3.31
N THR A 54 7.39 -4.35 3.94
CA THR A 54 6.49 -4.60 5.08
C THR A 54 5.16 -3.96 4.77
N ILE A 55 4.07 -4.72 4.93
CA ILE A 55 2.73 -4.31 4.55
C ILE A 55 1.85 -4.23 5.79
N ASN A 56 1.24 -3.06 6.03
CA ASN A 56 0.19 -2.87 7.03
C ASN A 56 0.44 -3.59 8.36
N PRO A 57 1.47 -3.24 9.15
CA PRO A 57 1.78 -3.93 10.40
C PRO A 57 0.59 -4.00 11.38
N PHE A 58 -0.25 -2.96 11.41
CA PHE A 58 -1.49 -2.91 12.21
C PHE A 58 -2.74 -3.33 11.42
N GLY A 59 -2.55 -3.99 10.27
CA GLY A 59 -3.61 -4.27 9.31
C GLY A 59 -4.05 -3.03 8.53
N ILE A 60 -5.17 -3.14 7.81
CA ILE A 60 -5.67 -2.09 6.92
C ILE A 60 -6.10 -0.86 7.72
N LEU A 61 -5.39 0.27 7.54
CA LEU A 61 -5.70 1.57 8.10
C LEU A 61 -5.94 2.56 6.95
N PHE A 62 -7.18 2.82 6.58
CA PHE A 62 -7.52 3.45 5.30
C PHE A 62 -7.76 4.97 5.36
N HIS A 63 -7.79 5.60 6.53
CA HIS A 63 -7.98 7.04 6.64
C HIS A 63 -6.77 7.75 7.25
N PRO A 64 -6.52 9.04 6.90
CA PRO A 64 -5.30 9.76 7.28
C PRO A 64 -5.01 9.73 8.78
N LYS A 65 -6.04 9.95 9.61
CA LYS A 65 -5.88 10.02 11.07
C LYS A 65 -5.46 8.69 11.71
N ALA A 66 -5.92 7.55 11.19
CA ALA A 66 -5.47 6.24 11.69
C ALA A 66 -3.98 6.00 11.40
N ILE A 67 -3.52 6.41 10.22
CA ILE A 67 -2.11 6.32 9.84
C ILE A 67 -1.26 7.29 10.69
N GLU A 68 -1.77 8.49 10.97
CA GLU A 68 -1.10 9.47 11.84
C GLU A 68 -0.92 8.92 13.27
N ILE A 69 -1.97 8.35 13.87
CA ILE A 69 -1.93 7.72 15.19
C ILE A 69 -0.93 6.56 15.21
N LEU A 70 -0.94 5.71 14.17
CA LEU A 70 0.02 4.60 14.05
C LEU A 70 1.47 5.10 14.06
N ILE A 71 1.77 6.12 13.26
CA ILE A 71 3.12 6.68 13.12
C ILE A 71 3.55 7.33 14.45
N GLU A 72 2.68 8.12 15.06
CA GLU A 72 2.93 8.76 16.35
C GLU A 72 3.20 7.72 17.45
N ASN A 73 2.36 6.70 17.56
CA ASN A 73 2.53 5.60 18.52
C ASN A 73 3.85 4.85 18.30
N ALA A 74 4.23 4.61 17.05
CA ALA A 74 5.47 3.91 16.71
C ALA A 74 6.71 4.76 17.03
N ILE A 75 6.71 6.05 16.69
CA ILE A 75 7.84 6.96 16.95
C ILE A 75 8.03 7.16 18.45
N ASN A 76 6.93 7.29 19.20
CA ASN A 76 6.97 7.44 20.66
C ASN A 76 7.19 6.10 21.39
N ALA A 77 7.40 5.00 20.66
CA ALA A 77 7.54 3.64 21.20
C ALA A 77 6.44 3.29 22.22
N LYS A 78 5.18 3.66 21.90
CA LYS A 78 4.02 3.42 22.75
C LYS A 78 3.97 1.96 23.18
N LYS A 79 3.86 1.72 24.49
CA LYS A 79 3.59 0.41 25.05
C LYS A 79 2.08 0.24 25.23
N ASN A 80 1.51 -0.66 24.44
CA ASN A 80 0.10 -1.02 24.58
C ASN A 80 -0.12 -1.83 25.87
N THR A 81 -1.20 -1.53 26.56
CA THR A 81 -1.60 -2.11 27.86
C THR A 81 -3.05 -2.59 27.81
N GLU A 82 -3.59 -3.00 28.95
CA GLU A 82 -5.01 -3.38 29.08
C GLU A 82 -5.96 -2.20 28.81
N ASP A 83 -5.53 -0.98 29.05
CA ASP A 83 -6.33 0.24 28.83
C ASP A 83 -6.50 0.58 27.33
N ASP A 84 -5.68 0.01 26.45
CA ASP A 84 -5.75 0.23 25.00
C ASP A 84 -6.67 -0.76 24.27
N ILE A 85 -7.23 -1.72 24.99
CA ILE A 85 -8.02 -2.82 24.41
C ILE A 85 -9.38 -2.96 25.10
N PHE A 86 -10.34 -3.54 24.39
CA PHE A 86 -11.67 -3.81 24.93
C PHE A 86 -12.19 -5.17 24.44
N PHE A 87 -13.11 -5.76 25.22
CA PHE A 87 -13.71 -7.05 24.88
C PHE A 87 -15.06 -6.87 24.21
N HIS A 88 -15.23 -7.47 23.03
CA HIS A 88 -16.48 -7.44 22.28
C HIS A 88 -16.61 -8.67 21.38
N HIS A 89 -17.81 -9.26 21.27
CA HIS A 89 -18.06 -10.48 20.50
C HIS A 89 -16.98 -11.57 20.71
N GLU A 90 -16.75 -11.92 21.96
CA GLU A 90 -15.84 -13.00 22.40
C GLU A 90 -14.36 -12.84 21.97
N ARG A 91 -13.95 -11.61 21.63
CA ARG A 91 -12.57 -11.27 21.28
C ARG A 91 -12.15 -9.94 21.89
N TRP A 92 -10.87 -9.80 22.09
CA TRP A 92 -10.24 -8.54 22.45
C TRP A 92 -9.89 -7.75 21.18
N HIS A 93 -10.10 -6.47 21.23
CA HIS A 93 -9.90 -5.53 20.12
C HIS A 93 -9.13 -4.29 20.58
N CYS A 94 -8.48 -3.62 19.62
CA CYS A 94 -7.89 -2.29 19.80
C CYS A 94 -8.47 -1.34 18.74
N PHE A 95 -8.95 -0.18 19.14
CA PHE A 95 -9.55 0.81 18.24
C PHE A 95 -8.53 1.37 17.22
N ASP A 96 -7.23 1.33 17.53
CA ASP A 96 -6.16 1.80 16.66
C ASP A 96 -5.66 0.74 15.67
N ALA A 97 -6.22 -0.48 15.67
CA ALA A 97 -5.80 -1.59 14.85
C ALA A 97 -6.94 -2.19 14.02
N HIS A 98 -6.61 -2.83 12.91
CA HIS A 98 -7.58 -3.60 12.12
C HIS A 98 -7.99 -4.87 12.86
N SER A 99 -9.24 -5.33 12.65
CA SER A 99 -9.80 -6.53 13.29
C SER A 99 -9.05 -7.84 12.97
N LYS A 100 -8.13 -7.83 12.01
CA LYS A 100 -7.22 -8.95 11.73
C LYS A 100 -6.30 -9.26 12.93
N LEU A 101 -5.99 -8.25 13.76
CA LEU A 101 -5.17 -8.41 14.96
C LEU A 101 -5.99 -8.84 16.18
N SER A 102 -7.32 -8.76 16.13
CA SER A 102 -8.17 -9.14 17.27
C SER A 102 -7.95 -10.58 17.69
N ASP A 103 -7.90 -10.85 19.00
CA ASP A 103 -7.55 -12.15 19.57
C ASP A 103 -8.52 -12.56 20.69
N PRO A 104 -8.84 -13.86 20.87
CA PRO A 104 -9.59 -14.33 22.03
C PRO A 104 -8.85 -14.11 23.35
N SER A 105 -7.52 -14.10 23.34
CA SER A 105 -6.66 -13.89 24.50
C SER A 105 -6.24 -12.42 24.64
N LYS A 106 -6.52 -11.82 25.79
CA LYS A 106 -6.09 -10.46 26.14
C LYS A 106 -4.58 -10.29 26.03
N ASN A 107 -3.82 -11.21 26.60
CA ASN A 107 -2.37 -11.13 26.63
C ASN A 107 -1.76 -11.27 25.24
N SER A 108 -2.29 -12.21 24.43
CA SER A 108 -1.83 -12.40 23.05
C SER A 108 -2.04 -11.15 22.20
N LEU A 109 -3.18 -10.46 22.34
CA LEU A 109 -3.41 -9.21 21.64
C LEU A 109 -2.42 -8.12 22.05
N ILE A 110 -2.19 -7.93 23.37
CA ILE A 110 -1.24 -6.92 23.87
C ILE A 110 0.18 -7.22 23.37
N GLU A 111 0.61 -8.48 23.41
CA GLU A 111 1.93 -8.89 22.92
C GLU A 111 2.07 -8.61 21.42
N GLU A 112 1.05 -8.95 20.61
CA GLU A 112 1.07 -8.72 19.18
C GLU A 112 1.04 -7.21 18.85
N LEU A 113 0.21 -6.40 19.50
CA LEU A 113 0.21 -4.95 19.33
C LEU A 113 1.60 -4.35 19.64
N ASN A 114 2.22 -4.76 20.74
CA ASN A 114 3.57 -4.30 21.10
C ASN A 114 4.65 -4.77 20.12
N LYS A 115 4.53 -5.97 19.58
CA LYS A 115 5.42 -6.49 18.54
C LYS A 115 5.26 -5.67 17.25
N GLN A 116 4.02 -5.38 16.82
CA GLN A 116 3.77 -4.57 15.63
C GLN A 116 4.20 -3.11 15.82
N THR A 117 4.09 -2.53 17.02
CA THR A 117 4.67 -1.21 17.33
C THR A 117 6.16 -1.21 17.10
N ARG A 118 6.90 -2.18 17.68
CA ARG A 118 8.37 -2.29 17.48
C ARG A 118 8.75 -2.47 16.01
N LEU A 119 8.04 -3.35 15.29
CA LEU A 119 8.25 -3.55 13.86
C LEU A 119 8.03 -2.24 13.09
N THR A 120 6.93 -1.53 13.36
CA THR A 120 6.64 -0.25 12.71
C THR A 120 7.71 0.77 12.99
N THR A 121 8.17 0.91 14.25
CA THR A 121 9.27 1.80 14.62
C THR A 121 10.55 1.48 13.81
N GLN A 122 10.91 0.21 13.73
CA GLN A 122 12.07 -0.22 12.94
C GLN A 122 11.90 0.12 11.45
N GLN A 123 10.71 -0.16 10.88
CA GLN A 123 10.44 0.13 9.47
C GLN A 123 10.45 1.63 9.17
N LEU A 124 9.92 2.48 10.06
CA LEU A 124 9.98 3.94 9.91
C LEU A 124 11.44 4.45 9.89
N ASN A 125 12.33 3.86 10.70
CA ASN A 125 13.75 4.21 10.72
C ASN A 125 14.51 3.72 9.48
N ASP A 126 14.22 2.51 9.01
CA ASP A 126 15.05 1.80 8.02
C ASP A 126 14.57 1.95 6.57
N SER A 127 13.30 2.33 6.35
CA SER A 127 12.70 2.35 5.02
C SER A 127 13.34 3.41 4.12
N THR A 128 13.62 3.04 2.89
CA THR A 128 14.00 3.97 1.82
C THR A 128 12.77 4.64 1.20
N HIS A 129 11.66 3.89 1.15
CA HIS A 129 10.38 4.33 0.59
C HIS A 129 9.23 4.00 1.53
N ILE A 130 8.31 4.94 1.68
CA ILE A 130 7.04 4.74 2.38
C ILE A 130 5.92 5.05 1.40
N ILE A 131 5.08 4.04 1.13
CA ILE A 131 3.91 4.14 0.24
C ILE A 131 2.68 4.24 1.11
N ILE A 132 1.93 5.34 1.00
CA ILE A 132 0.70 5.58 1.76
C ILE A 132 -0.49 5.60 0.81
N THR A 133 -1.40 4.62 0.96
CA THR A 133 -2.62 4.52 0.17
C THR A 133 -3.84 4.93 0.98
N LEU A 134 -4.36 6.12 0.73
CA LEU A 134 -5.55 6.63 1.41
C LEU A 134 -6.83 6.06 0.80
N GLY A 135 -7.73 5.54 1.64
CA GLY A 135 -8.99 4.94 1.21
C GLY A 135 -10.17 5.88 1.28
N THR A 136 -10.36 6.56 2.39
CA THR A 136 -11.48 7.48 2.63
C THR A 136 -11.09 8.64 3.54
N ALA A 137 -11.80 9.75 3.41
CA ALA A 137 -11.75 10.88 4.32
C ALA A 137 -12.81 10.79 5.44
N TRP A 138 -13.70 9.79 5.37
CA TRP A 138 -14.65 9.54 6.44
C TRP A 138 -13.97 8.87 7.62
N VAL A 139 -14.23 9.38 8.82
CA VAL A 139 -13.73 8.84 10.09
C VAL A 139 -14.87 8.59 11.05
N TYR A 140 -14.65 7.68 11.99
CA TYR A 140 -15.56 7.41 13.08
C TYR A 140 -14.92 7.87 14.39
N LYS A 141 -15.65 8.68 15.13
CA LYS A 141 -15.24 9.20 16.44
C LYS A 141 -16.02 8.48 17.53
N PHE A 142 -15.32 7.74 18.38
CA PHE A 142 -15.92 7.08 19.53
C PHE A 142 -16.34 8.12 20.58
N LEU A 143 -17.63 8.16 20.90
CA LEU A 143 -18.21 9.27 21.67
C LEU A 143 -17.76 9.29 23.12
N GLU A 144 -17.56 8.11 23.73
CA GLU A 144 -17.18 7.99 25.14
C GLU A 144 -15.83 8.65 25.44
N HIS A 145 -14.85 8.46 24.57
CA HIS A 145 -13.50 9.02 24.75
C HIS A 145 -13.19 10.15 23.79
N ASN A 146 -14.14 10.58 22.96
CA ASN A 146 -13.97 11.64 21.97
C ASN A 146 -12.78 11.38 21.00
N GLN A 147 -12.52 10.11 20.69
CA GLN A 147 -11.35 9.62 19.94
C GLN A 147 -11.74 9.16 18.54
N ILE A 148 -10.96 9.53 17.51
CA ILE A 148 -11.06 8.94 16.19
C ILE A 148 -10.47 7.53 16.22
N VAL A 149 -11.22 6.55 15.68
CA VAL A 149 -10.84 5.13 15.70
C VAL A 149 -10.50 4.65 14.30
N ALA A 150 -9.52 3.76 14.20
CA ALA A 150 -9.16 3.12 12.94
C ALA A 150 -10.19 2.05 12.51
N ASN A 151 -10.80 1.38 13.50
CA ASN A 151 -11.81 0.35 13.25
C ASN A 151 -12.85 0.34 14.37
N CYS A 152 -14.14 0.28 14.01
CA CYS A 152 -15.23 0.22 14.98
C CYS A 152 -15.47 -1.19 15.58
N HIS A 153 -14.84 -2.24 15.07
CA HIS A 153 -14.95 -3.64 15.54
C HIS A 153 -16.38 -4.15 15.74
N LYS A 154 -17.32 -3.69 14.90
CA LYS A 154 -18.76 -4.01 15.01
C LYS A 154 -19.44 -3.52 16.32
N VAL A 155 -18.79 -2.68 17.09
CA VAL A 155 -19.43 -1.96 18.19
C VAL A 155 -20.60 -1.14 17.63
N PRO A 156 -21.77 -1.06 18.35
CA PRO A 156 -22.97 -0.42 17.82
C PRO A 156 -22.71 1.01 17.31
N GLN A 157 -23.20 1.32 16.11
CA GLN A 157 -22.92 2.60 15.43
C GLN A 157 -23.37 3.83 16.24
N LYS A 158 -24.37 3.72 17.10
CA LYS A 158 -24.81 4.80 17.99
C LYS A 158 -23.73 5.30 18.97
N GLN A 159 -22.66 4.53 19.15
CA GLN A 159 -21.51 4.90 19.99
C GLN A 159 -20.48 5.73 19.23
N PHE A 160 -20.67 5.91 17.93
CA PHE A 160 -19.77 6.68 17.10
C PHE A 160 -20.47 7.87 16.43
N LYS A 161 -19.70 8.93 16.21
CA LYS A 161 -20.06 10.01 15.30
C LYS A 161 -19.26 9.84 14.03
N LYS A 162 -19.93 9.78 12.88
CA LYS A 162 -19.27 9.75 11.56
C LYS A 162 -19.02 11.18 11.10
N GLU A 163 -17.79 11.50 10.72
CA GLU A 163 -17.36 12.83 10.30
C GLU A 163 -16.54 12.75 9.00
N LEU A 164 -16.66 13.75 8.15
CA LEU A 164 -15.84 13.90 6.96
C LEU A 164 -14.69 14.85 7.29
N LEU A 165 -13.45 14.37 7.21
CA LEU A 165 -12.28 15.24 7.37
C LEU A 165 -12.26 16.32 6.28
N SER A 166 -11.98 17.55 6.68
CA SER A 166 -11.71 18.64 5.75
C SER A 166 -10.38 18.43 5.02
N ILE A 167 -10.22 19.12 3.90
CA ILE A 167 -8.97 19.13 3.12
C ILE A 167 -7.80 19.59 4.00
N GLY A 168 -8.03 20.63 4.86
CA GLY A 168 -7.01 21.14 5.77
C GLY A 168 -6.58 20.14 6.84
N GLU A 169 -7.51 19.39 7.45
CA GLU A 169 -7.20 18.35 8.44
C GLU A 169 -6.40 17.22 7.82
N ILE A 170 -6.74 16.82 6.59
CA ILE A 170 -5.99 15.79 5.87
C ILE A 170 -4.58 16.27 5.54
N ALA A 171 -4.44 17.49 4.97
CA ALA A 171 -3.15 18.06 4.64
C ALA A 171 -2.24 18.19 5.87
N SER A 172 -2.79 18.65 7.00
CA SER A 172 -2.08 18.72 8.28
C SER A 172 -1.65 17.35 8.80
N SER A 173 -2.49 16.32 8.63
CA SER A 173 -2.15 14.95 9.00
C SER A 173 -0.98 14.42 8.18
N LEU A 174 -0.97 14.65 6.85
CA LEU A 174 0.13 14.24 5.98
C LEU A 174 1.43 14.98 6.33
N GLU A 175 1.35 16.27 6.63
CA GLU A 175 2.50 17.07 7.05
C GLU A 175 3.08 16.58 8.38
N ASN A 176 2.22 16.30 9.36
CA ASN A 176 2.64 15.72 10.64
C ASN A 176 3.35 14.39 10.46
N ASN A 177 2.79 13.49 9.65
CA ASN A 177 3.40 12.20 9.33
C ASN A 177 4.80 12.35 8.77
N GLU A 178 4.97 13.18 7.75
CA GLU A 178 6.28 13.36 7.15
C GLU A 178 7.27 14.04 8.08
N ARG A 179 6.83 15.07 8.83
CA ARG A 179 7.70 15.75 9.79
C ARG A 179 8.21 14.79 10.85
N GLN A 180 7.34 13.97 11.43
CA GLN A 180 7.71 13.00 12.45
C GLN A 180 8.66 11.93 11.89
N ILE A 181 8.33 11.35 10.73
CA ILE A 181 9.19 10.30 10.15
C ILE A 181 10.54 10.88 9.72
N ARG A 182 10.58 12.06 9.10
CA ARG A 182 11.85 12.69 8.69
C ARG A 182 12.73 13.11 9.85
N SER A 183 12.18 13.30 11.05
CA SER A 183 12.99 13.58 12.24
C SER A 183 13.88 12.39 12.63
N ILE A 184 13.48 11.15 12.28
CA ILE A 184 14.22 9.91 12.55
C ILE A 184 14.83 9.28 11.28
N ASN A 185 14.27 9.57 10.10
CA ASN A 185 14.71 9.06 8.81
C ASN A 185 14.63 10.17 7.73
N PRO A 186 15.61 11.08 7.69
CA PRO A 186 15.54 12.28 6.83
C PRO A 186 15.62 11.99 5.33
N LYS A 187 16.09 10.80 4.91
CA LYS A 187 16.28 10.45 3.49
C LYS A 187 15.11 9.70 2.87
N VAL A 188 14.09 9.34 3.65
CA VAL A 188 12.97 8.54 3.18
C VAL A 188 12.17 9.25 2.08
N GLN A 189 11.74 8.47 1.09
CA GLN A 189 10.87 8.95 0.01
C GLN A 189 9.41 8.58 0.31
N PHE A 190 8.49 9.54 0.11
CA PHE A 190 7.06 9.31 0.28
C PHE A 190 6.36 9.21 -1.07
N ILE A 191 5.55 8.17 -1.23
CA ILE A 191 4.67 7.97 -2.38
C ILE A 191 3.25 7.89 -1.86
N TYR A 192 2.47 8.95 -2.13
CA TYR A 192 1.05 8.98 -1.82
C TYR A 192 0.23 8.47 -2.99
N THR A 193 -0.84 7.77 -2.69
CA THR A 193 -1.84 7.36 -3.68
C THR A 193 -3.22 7.31 -3.04
N VAL A 194 -4.26 7.44 -3.85
CA VAL A 194 -5.64 7.25 -3.42
C VAL A 194 -6.13 5.90 -3.95
N SER A 195 -6.70 5.10 -3.05
CA SER A 195 -7.20 3.77 -3.37
C SER A 195 -8.26 3.82 -4.48
N PRO A 196 -8.15 2.98 -5.52
CA PRO A 196 -9.16 2.84 -6.54
C PRO A 196 -10.45 2.15 -6.05
N VAL A 197 -10.41 1.52 -4.87
CA VAL A 197 -11.58 0.88 -4.26
C VAL A 197 -12.58 1.93 -3.78
N ARG A 198 -13.85 1.76 -4.13
CA ARG A 198 -14.93 2.66 -3.74
C ARG A 198 -15.55 2.25 -2.40
N HIS A 199 -15.70 3.18 -1.47
CA HIS A 199 -16.34 2.96 -0.18
C HIS A 199 -17.84 3.21 -0.25
N LEU A 200 -18.59 2.35 -0.95
CA LEU A 200 -20.02 2.55 -1.23
C LEU A 200 -20.94 2.37 -0.02
N LYS A 201 -20.45 1.84 1.08
CA LYS A 201 -21.19 1.85 2.36
C LYS A 201 -21.47 3.28 2.86
N ASP A 202 -20.67 4.23 2.44
CA ASP A 202 -20.87 5.64 2.75
C ASP A 202 -21.88 6.32 1.83
N GLY A 203 -22.13 5.77 0.64
CA GLY A 203 -22.89 6.34 -0.45
C GLY A 203 -22.00 6.67 -1.66
N PHE A 204 -22.59 6.76 -2.85
CA PHE A 204 -21.84 7.07 -4.09
C PHE A 204 -21.33 8.52 -4.11
N ILE A 205 -22.18 9.46 -3.70
CA ILE A 205 -21.83 10.89 -3.64
C ILE A 205 -20.80 11.11 -2.53
N GLU A 206 -21.04 10.52 -1.37
CA GLU A 206 -20.16 10.58 -0.19
C GLU A 206 -18.78 10.01 -0.47
N ASN A 207 -18.71 8.89 -1.22
CA ASN A 207 -17.44 8.34 -1.67
C ASN A 207 -16.70 9.31 -2.60
N THR A 208 -17.40 9.91 -3.57
CA THR A 208 -16.80 10.86 -4.52
C THR A 208 -16.28 12.09 -3.78
N LEU A 209 -17.07 12.65 -2.86
CA LEU A 209 -16.68 13.78 -2.03
C LEU A 209 -15.43 13.43 -1.19
N SER A 210 -15.43 12.27 -0.55
CA SER A 210 -14.28 11.76 0.22
C SER A 210 -13.02 11.65 -0.63
N LYS A 211 -13.08 11.02 -1.81
CA LYS A 211 -11.93 10.91 -2.72
C LYS A 211 -11.43 12.28 -3.19
N SER A 212 -12.33 13.21 -3.47
CA SER A 212 -11.99 14.59 -3.85
C SER A 212 -11.22 15.31 -2.73
N HIS A 213 -11.64 15.15 -1.46
CA HIS A 213 -10.92 15.71 -0.32
C HIS A 213 -9.49 15.12 -0.21
N LEU A 214 -9.34 13.80 -0.34
CA LEU A 214 -8.04 13.13 -0.28
C LEU A 214 -7.09 13.62 -1.38
N ILE A 215 -7.56 13.62 -2.64
CA ILE A 215 -6.76 14.06 -3.79
C ILE A 215 -6.34 15.53 -3.64
N THR A 216 -7.31 16.40 -3.32
CA THR A 216 -7.04 17.83 -3.14
C THR A 216 -6.04 18.09 -2.02
N ALA A 217 -6.20 17.40 -0.88
CA ALA A 217 -5.30 17.56 0.27
C ALA A 217 -3.86 17.11 -0.05
N ILE A 218 -3.69 15.98 -0.74
CA ILE A 218 -2.36 15.50 -1.15
C ILE A 218 -1.69 16.54 -2.08
N HIS A 219 -2.41 17.05 -3.06
CA HIS A 219 -1.85 18.04 -3.99
C HIS A 219 -1.56 19.38 -3.32
N GLN A 220 -2.45 19.86 -2.43
CA GLN A 220 -2.22 21.08 -1.65
C GLN A 220 -0.96 20.94 -0.79
N PHE A 221 -0.84 19.86 -0.04
CA PHE A 221 0.32 19.56 0.80
C PHE A 221 1.62 19.51 -0.02
N LYS A 222 1.65 18.78 -1.12
CA LYS A 222 2.82 18.70 -2.01
C LYS A 222 3.24 20.07 -2.56
N ASN A 223 2.28 20.88 -3.00
CA ASN A 223 2.56 22.20 -3.58
C ASN A 223 3.08 23.20 -2.56
N GLN A 224 2.68 23.10 -1.29
CA GLN A 224 3.22 23.91 -0.22
C GLN A 224 4.68 23.54 0.08
N LYS A 225 5.00 22.24 0.13
CA LYS A 225 6.36 21.76 0.42
C LYS A 225 7.36 22.08 -0.69
N SER A 226 6.99 21.92 -1.96
CA SER A 226 7.89 22.20 -3.08
C SER A 226 8.44 23.62 -3.11
N LYS A 227 7.85 24.55 -2.34
CA LYS A 227 8.29 25.95 -2.19
C LYS A 227 9.27 26.17 -1.04
N ILE A 228 9.37 25.24 -0.10
CA ILE A 228 10.07 25.44 1.18
C ILE A 228 11.23 24.46 1.36
N ASP A 229 11.16 23.26 0.77
CA ASP A 229 12.06 22.17 1.12
C ASP A 229 12.51 21.36 -0.11
N ASN A 230 13.78 20.92 -0.12
CA ASN A 230 14.31 20.00 -1.15
C ASN A 230 13.76 18.56 -1.04
N HIS A 231 12.88 18.29 -0.09
CA HIS A 231 12.27 16.99 0.14
C HIS A 231 10.97 16.87 -0.66
N GLN A 232 11.02 16.10 -1.74
CA GLN A 232 9.86 15.88 -2.59
C GLN A 232 9.02 14.70 -2.07
N SER A 233 7.70 14.92 -2.00
CA SER A 233 6.68 13.89 -1.82
C SER A 233 5.98 13.69 -3.15
N PHE A 234 5.70 12.44 -3.48
CA PHE A 234 5.21 12.06 -4.80
C PHE A 234 3.77 11.58 -4.73
N TYR A 235 3.06 11.72 -5.84
CA TYR A 235 1.72 11.16 -6.01
C TYR A 235 1.70 10.17 -7.16
N PHE A 236 1.20 8.97 -6.90
CA PHE A 236 0.94 7.96 -7.92
C PHE A 236 -0.58 7.85 -8.13
N PRO A 237 -1.12 8.11 -9.34
CA PRO A 237 -2.55 8.28 -9.58
C PRO A 237 -3.28 6.94 -9.77
N SER A 238 -3.26 6.04 -8.76
CA SER A 238 -3.92 4.73 -8.89
C SER A 238 -5.43 4.83 -9.01
N TYR A 239 -6.05 5.82 -8.36
CA TYR A 239 -7.47 6.10 -8.47
C TYR A 239 -7.85 6.57 -9.87
N GLU A 240 -7.12 7.52 -10.42
CA GLU A 240 -7.36 8.07 -11.75
C GLU A 240 -7.10 7.03 -12.84
N ILE A 241 -6.07 6.18 -12.70
CA ILE A 241 -5.83 5.07 -13.63
C ILE A 241 -7.06 4.16 -13.69
N MET A 242 -7.63 3.81 -12.54
CA MET A 242 -8.82 2.96 -12.48
C MET A 242 -10.06 3.66 -13.05
N MET A 243 -10.27 4.95 -12.71
CA MET A 243 -11.47 5.67 -13.10
C MET A 243 -11.46 6.14 -14.55
N ASP A 244 -10.29 6.45 -15.12
CA ASP A 244 -10.17 7.06 -16.45
C ASP A 244 -9.59 6.11 -17.49
N GLU A 245 -8.47 5.42 -17.21
CA GLU A 245 -7.88 4.47 -18.16
C GLU A 245 -8.62 3.12 -18.20
N LEU A 246 -9.08 2.63 -17.03
CA LEU A 246 -9.79 1.36 -16.88
C LEU A 246 -11.28 1.59 -16.64
N ARG A 247 -11.88 2.47 -17.44
CA ARG A 247 -13.25 2.98 -17.29
C ARG A 247 -14.32 2.00 -17.79
N ASP A 248 -14.28 0.76 -17.26
CA ASP A 248 -15.22 -0.30 -17.66
C ASP A 248 -15.37 -1.31 -16.53
N TYR A 249 -16.58 -1.84 -16.32
CA TYR A 249 -16.84 -2.82 -15.27
C TYR A 249 -16.09 -4.15 -15.43
N ARG A 250 -15.59 -4.47 -16.62
CA ARG A 250 -14.72 -5.66 -16.85
C ARG A 250 -13.44 -5.66 -16.03
N PHE A 251 -13.05 -4.51 -15.46
CA PHE A 251 -11.86 -4.33 -14.63
C PHE A 251 -12.15 -4.44 -13.13
N TYR A 252 -13.40 -4.70 -12.75
CA TYR A 252 -13.82 -4.92 -11.38
C TYR A 252 -14.02 -6.40 -11.10
N ASP A 253 -13.91 -6.80 -9.82
CA ASP A 253 -14.32 -8.11 -9.34
C ASP A 253 -15.85 -8.23 -9.31
N GLU A 254 -16.37 -9.40 -8.91
CA GLU A 254 -17.81 -9.70 -8.86
C GLU A 254 -18.61 -8.70 -8.01
N ASP A 255 -17.98 -8.06 -7.03
CA ASP A 255 -18.61 -7.05 -6.18
C ASP A 255 -18.76 -5.67 -6.85
N MET A 256 -18.20 -5.46 -8.04
CA MET A 256 -18.20 -4.20 -8.80
C MET A 256 -17.57 -3.02 -8.04
N ILE A 257 -16.75 -3.30 -7.06
CA ILE A 257 -16.11 -2.32 -6.17
C ILE A 257 -14.59 -2.45 -6.20
N HIS A 258 -14.08 -3.67 -6.04
CA HIS A 258 -12.65 -3.95 -6.03
C HIS A 258 -12.11 -4.14 -7.45
N PRO A 259 -10.91 -3.61 -7.74
CA PRO A 259 -10.22 -3.92 -9.00
C PRO A 259 -9.90 -5.41 -9.08
N ASN A 260 -10.18 -6.04 -10.21
CA ASN A 260 -9.79 -7.43 -10.44
C ASN A 260 -8.30 -7.56 -10.79
N ASN A 261 -7.82 -8.79 -10.91
CA ASN A 261 -6.41 -9.09 -11.22
C ASN A 261 -5.88 -8.41 -12.50
N THR A 262 -6.73 -8.23 -13.51
CA THR A 262 -6.34 -7.53 -14.76
C THR A 262 -6.05 -6.06 -14.49
N ALA A 263 -6.93 -5.39 -13.73
CA ALA A 263 -6.76 -4.00 -13.33
C ALA A 263 -5.54 -3.83 -12.40
N ILE A 264 -5.39 -4.70 -11.40
CA ILE A 264 -4.23 -4.69 -10.48
C ILE A 264 -2.92 -4.83 -11.28
N ASN A 265 -2.86 -5.78 -12.22
CA ASN A 265 -1.68 -5.96 -13.06
C ASN A 265 -1.40 -4.75 -13.97
N TYR A 266 -2.44 -4.07 -14.45
CA TYR A 266 -2.29 -2.86 -15.26
C TYR A 266 -1.71 -1.72 -14.42
N ILE A 267 -2.29 -1.44 -13.24
CA ILE A 267 -1.82 -0.40 -12.32
C ILE A 267 -0.38 -0.72 -11.85
N TRP A 268 -0.09 -1.99 -11.55
CA TRP A 268 1.26 -2.44 -11.21
C TRP A 268 2.28 -2.15 -12.32
N LYS A 269 1.96 -2.44 -13.60
CA LYS A 269 2.83 -2.09 -14.73
C LYS A 269 3.09 -0.60 -14.84
N LYS A 270 2.07 0.23 -14.57
CA LYS A 270 2.24 1.69 -14.50
C LYS A 270 3.15 2.10 -13.36
N PHE A 271 3.00 1.48 -12.19
CA PHE A 271 3.87 1.71 -11.04
C PHE A 271 5.33 1.33 -11.35
N GLN A 272 5.55 0.17 -11.97
CA GLN A 272 6.87 -0.25 -12.42
C GLN A 272 7.51 0.78 -13.36
N GLN A 273 6.77 1.28 -14.34
CA GLN A 273 7.28 2.28 -15.31
C GLN A 273 7.75 3.56 -14.64
N VAL A 274 7.11 3.96 -13.54
CA VAL A 274 7.42 5.21 -12.82
C VAL A 274 8.51 5.01 -11.78
N TRP A 275 8.43 3.93 -11.01
CA TRP A 275 9.17 3.81 -9.75
C TRP A 275 10.27 2.75 -9.73
N ILE A 276 10.21 1.72 -10.58
CA ILE A 276 11.20 0.63 -10.53
C ILE A 276 12.39 0.95 -11.42
N SER A 277 13.60 0.70 -10.91
CA SER A 277 14.83 0.90 -11.66
C SER A 277 14.95 -0.08 -12.84
N SER A 278 15.71 0.28 -13.86
CA SER A 278 15.90 -0.57 -15.04
C SER A 278 16.63 -1.87 -14.69
N GLU A 279 17.57 -1.79 -13.76
CA GLU A 279 18.33 -2.92 -13.22
C GLU A 279 17.42 -3.87 -12.45
N ALA A 280 16.53 -3.31 -11.60
CA ALA A 280 15.55 -4.12 -10.87
C ALA A 280 14.56 -4.84 -11.80
N ILE A 281 14.15 -4.21 -12.90
CA ILE A 281 13.28 -4.87 -13.91
C ILE A 281 13.95 -6.13 -14.48
N GLN A 282 15.25 -6.10 -14.77
CA GLN A 282 15.98 -7.28 -15.25
C GLN A 282 15.99 -8.41 -14.20
N THR A 283 16.23 -8.07 -12.93
CA THR A 283 16.17 -9.04 -11.84
C THR A 283 14.74 -9.60 -11.65
N MET A 284 13.72 -8.74 -11.77
CA MET A 284 12.30 -9.17 -11.73
C MET A 284 11.97 -10.20 -12.80
N ASP A 285 12.51 -10.07 -14.02
CA ASP A 285 12.32 -11.05 -15.10
C ASP A 285 12.92 -12.41 -14.72
N GLY A 286 14.10 -12.40 -14.08
CA GLY A 286 14.72 -13.60 -13.52
C GLY A 286 13.88 -14.24 -12.41
N VAL A 287 13.41 -13.44 -11.45
CA VAL A 287 12.52 -13.90 -10.36
C VAL A 287 11.22 -14.46 -10.92
N ASN A 288 10.59 -13.78 -11.89
CA ASN A 288 9.37 -14.25 -12.52
C ASN A 288 9.56 -15.61 -13.24
N THR A 289 10.69 -15.78 -13.89
CA THR A 289 11.05 -17.06 -14.54
C THR A 289 11.14 -18.19 -13.50
N ILE A 290 11.79 -17.93 -12.37
CA ILE A 290 11.92 -18.91 -11.28
C ILE A 290 10.55 -19.20 -10.65
N GLN A 291 9.78 -18.18 -10.30
CA GLN A 291 8.44 -18.35 -9.70
C GLN A 291 7.51 -19.18 -10.60
N LYS A 292 7.45 -18.86 -11.89
CA LYS A 292 6.66 -19.62 -12.87
C LYS A 292 7.18 -21.04 -13.02
N GLY A 293 8.50 -21.24 -13.04
CA GLY A 293 9.12 -22.55 -13.15
C GLY A 293 8.79 -23.44 -11.95
N MET A 294 8.77 -22.88 -10.74
CA MET A 294 8.39 -23.61 -9.52
C MET A 294 6.91 -24.03 -9.48
N LEU A 295 6.03 -23.25 -10.12
CA LEU A 295 4.59 -23.55 -10.22
C LEU A 295 4.25 -24.49 -11.39
N HIS A 296 5.22 -24.80 -12.26
CA HIS A 296 4.98 -25.63 -13.43
C HIS A 296 4.63 -27.07 -13.05
N LYS A 297 3.45 -27.55 -13.46
CA LYS A 297 3.02 -28.93 -13.25
C LYS A 297 3.77 -29.89 -14.20
N LEU A 298 4.33 -30.92 -13.63
CA LEU A 298 5.17 -31.87 -14.33
C LEU A 298 4.33 -32.95 -15.05
N PHE A 299 4.56 -33.12 -16.35
CA PHE A 299 4.02 -34.26 -17.10
C PHE A 299 4.91 -35.50 -16.99
N ASN A 300 6.24 -35.32 -16.99
CA ASN A 300 7.21 -36.43 -16.88
C ASN A 300 8.42 -36.01 -16.03
N PRO A 301 8.40 -36.25 -14.71
CA PRO A 301 9.46 -35.86 -13.79
C PRO A 301 10.84 -36.47 -14.11
N ASN A 302 10.87 -37.63 -14.73
CA ASN A 302 12.09 -38.40 -14.99
C ASN A 302 12.72 -38.08 -16.37
N SER A 303 12.14 -37.20 -17.16
CA SER A 303 12.72 -36.84 -18.46
C SER A 303 14.02 -36.05 -18.32
N LYS A 304 14.98 -36.30 -19.21
CA LYS A 304 16.23 -35.53 -19.27
C LYS A 304 15.98 -34.03 -19.43
N LEU A 305 14.99 -33.67 -20.23
CA LEU A 305 14.60 -32.25 -20.42
C LEU A 305 14.13 -31.59 -19.12
N HIS A 306 13.38 -32.35 -18.32
CA HIS A 306 12.93 -31.84 -17.01
C HIS A 306 14.11 -31.70 -16.05
N GLN A 307 15.02 -32.66 -15.98
CA GLN A 307 16.21 -32.57 -15.13
C GLN A 307 17.06 -31.34 -15.50
N GLN A 308 17.25 -31.08 -16.80
CA GLN A 308 17.94 -29.88 -17.27
C GLN A 308 17.21 -28.61 -16.87
N PHE A 309 15.88 -28.55 -17.03
CA PHE A 309 15.06 -27.41 -16.62
C PHE A 309 15.21 -27.09 -15.13
N ILE A 310 15.20 -28.10 -14.25
CA ILE A 310 15.40 -27.91 -12.81
C ILE A 310 16.81 -27.39 -12.51
N GLN A 311 17.85 -27.96 -13.17
CA GLN A 311 19.23 -27.47 -13.00
C GLN A 311 19.36 -26.00 -13.40
N ASP A 312 18.73 -25.59 -14.51
CA ASP A 312 18.73 -24.21 -14.99
C ASP A 312 18.01 -23.27 -14.00
N LEU A 313 16.89 -23.73 -13.38
CA LEU A 313 16.21 -22.96 -12.34
C LEU A 313 17.06 -22.81 -11.08
N GLU A 314 17.71 -23.86 -10.60
CA GLU A 314 18.57 -23.82 -9.42
C GLU A 314 19.82 -22.95 -9.67
N SER A 315 20.37 -22.98 -10.87
CA SER A 315 21.47 -22.08 -11.27
C SER A 315 21.04 -20.61 -11.20
N LYS A 316 19.86 -20.28 -11.76
CA LYS A 316 19.29 -18.92 -11.68
C LYS A 316 19.01 -18.47 -10.24
N LYS A 317 18.44 -19.35 -9.40
CA LYS A 317 18.23 -19.07 -7.98
C LYS A 317 19.55 -18.74 -7.27
N THR A 318 20.58 -19.55 -7.52
CA THR A 318 21.90 -19.37 -6.94
C THR A 318 22.52 -18.04 -7.36
N GLN A 319 22.42 -17.67 -8.63
CA GLN A 319 22.90 -16.40 -9.14
C GLN A 319 22.21 -15.20 -8.46
N ILE A 320 20.87 -15.19 -8.41
CA ILE A 320 20.11 -14.11 -7.76
C ILE A 320 20.42 -14.02 -6.26
N LYS A 321 20.49 -15.17 -5.56
CA LYS A 321 20.85 -15.18 -4.13
C LYS A 321 22.27 -14.66 -3.85
N LYS A 322 23.20 -14.89 -4.77
CA LYS A 322 24.57 -14.38 -4.64
C LYS A 322 24.62 -12.86 -4.75
N GLU A 323 23.76 -12.27 -5.60
CA GLU A 323 23.65 -10.83 -5.78
C GLU A 323 22.82 -10.17 -4.67
N PHE A 324 21.71 -10.82 -4.29
CA PHE A 324 20.76 -10.32 -3.28
C PHE A 324 20.52 -11.36 -2.19
N SER A 325 21.30 -11.31 -1.12
CA SER A 325 21.30 -12.32 -0.04
C SER A 325 19.97 -12.46 0.71
N HIS A 326 19.11 -11.43 0.67
CA HIS A 326 17.78 -11.45 1.31
C HIS A 326 16.74 -12.26 0.51
N ILE A 327 17.01 -12.55 -0.77
CA ILE A 327 16.05 -13.27 -1.62
C ILE A 327 16.03 -14.76 -1.28
N THR A 328 14.85 -15.25 -0.97
CA THR A 328 14.54 -16.67 -0.79
C THR A 328 13.41 -17.09 -1.72
N PHE A 329 13.51 -18.33 -2.25
CA PHE A 329 12.50 -18.91 -3.16
C PHE A 329 11.81 -20.09 -2.53
#